data_5c90788b8ed0649c57075c7cc8c61afe
#
_entry.id   5c90788b8ed0649c57075c7cc8c61afe
#
_cell.length_a   1.000
_cell.length_b   1.000
_cell.length_c   1.000
_cell.angle_alpha   90.00
_cell.angle_beta   90.00
_cell.angle_gamma   90.00
#
_symmetry.space_group_name_H-M   'P 1'
#
loop_
_entity.id
_entity.type
_entity.pdbx_description
1 polymer ?
#
loop_
_entity_poly.entity_id
_entity_poly.type
_entity_poly.pdbx_seq_one_letter_code
_entity_poly.pdbx_strand_id
1 'polypeptide(L)'
;TVYSIKRFMGRKYHEVSEELKMVPYRVVSGAGDEIKVDIRGKEYSPQEISAIILQKMKKTAEDYLGESVTEAVITVPAYFNDAQRQATKDAGRIAGLDVKRIVNEPTAAALAYGFGKDKNDKEETIAVYDFGGGTFDISILELGDGVFEVKSTNGDTHLGGDNIDQVIIDWM
;
A
#
# COMPACT_ATOMS: atom_id res chain seq x y z
N THR A 1 14.20 -12.01 6.91
CA THR A 1 12.88 -11.74 6.32
C THR A 1 12.77 -10.25 6.02
N VAL A 2 12.24 -9.90 4.84
CA VAL A 2 11.90 -8.52 4.50
C VAL A 2 10.42 -8.30 4.78
N TYR A 3 10.06 -7.21 5.44
CA TYR A 3 8.70 -6.80 5.74
C TYR A 3 8.58 -5.27 5.69
N SER A 4 7.38 -4.74 5.75
CA SER A 4 7.09 -3.29 5.72
C SER A 4 7.67 -2.55 4.50
N ILE A 5 7.84 -3.26 3.37
CA ILE A 5 8.46 -2.69 2.17
C ILE A 5 7.64 -1.51 1.59
N LYS A 6 6.34 -1.43 1.89
CA LYS A 6 5.45 -0.33 1.51
C LYS A 6 5.99 1.04 1.94
N ARG A 7 6.71 1.10 3.08
CA ARG A 7 7.31 2.34 3.62
C ARG A 7 8.42 2.91 2.73
N PHE A 8 9.00 2.10 1.86
CA PHE A 8 10.09 2.47 0.95
C PHE A 8 9.63 2.74 -0.48
N MET A 9 8.36 2.46 -0.80
CA MET A 9 7.83 2.58 -2.16
C MET A 9 7.86 4.03 -2.67
N GLY A 10 8.52 4.24 -3.82
CA GLY A 10 8.55 5.53 -4.51
C GLY A 10 9.30 6.65 -3.79
N ARG A 11 10.09 6.30 -2.76
CA ARG A 11 10.89 7.27 -1.97
C ARG A 11 12.36 7.17 -2.32
N LYS A 12 13.11 8.21 -1.93
CA LYS A 12 14.57 8.28 -2.01
C LYS A 12 15.22 7.84 -0.69
N TYR A 13 16.46 7.37 -0.77
CA TYR A 13 17.17 6.85 0.41
C TYR A 13 17.31 7.89 1.54
N HIS A 14 17.59 9.15 1.19
CA HIS A 14 17.68 10.23 2.17
C HIS A 14 16.36 10.58 2.88
N GLU A 15 15.21 10.18 2.30
CA GLU A 15 13.87 10.46 2.85
C GLU A 15 13.41 9.44 3.89
N VAL A 16 14.13 8.33 4.08
CA VAL A 16 13.67 7.17 4.86
C VAL A 16 14.54 6.89 6.09
N SER A 17 15.20 7.91 6.65
CA SER A 17 16.11 7.75 7.76
C SER A 17 15.49 7.11 9.01
N GLU A 18 14.22 7.37 9.27
CA GLU A 18 13.51 6.79 10.41
C GLU A 18 13.13 5.32 10.12
N GLU A 19 12.67 5.04 8.92
CA GLU A 19 12.33 3.67 8.48
C GLU A 19 13.56 2.75 8.52
N LEU A 20 14.75 3.29 8.19
CA LEU A 20 16.00 2.52 8.25
C LEU A 20 16.33 2.04 9.67
N LYS A 21 15.91 2.76 10.70
CA LYS A 21 16.12 2.36 12.11
C LYS A 21 15.16 1.26 12.56
N MET A 22 14.03 1.11 11.89
CA MET A 22 12.95 0.21 12.28
C MET A 22 13.05 -1.19 11.65
N VAL A 23 13.88 -1.34 10.61
CA VAL A 23 13.99 -2.62 9.90
C VAL A 23 15.31 -3.31 10.20
N PRO A 24 15.31 -4.64 10.46
CA PRO A 24 16.54 -5.39 10.77
C PRO A 24 17.31 -5.82 9.53
N TYR A 25 16.79 -5.61 8.34
CA TYR A 25 17.46 -5.97 7.09
C TYR A 25 18.21 -4.79 6.49
N ARG A 26 19.23 -5.11 5.71
CA ARG A 26 20.13 -4.10 5.14
C ARG A 26 19.45 -3.37 3.98
N VAL A 27 19.35 -2.05 4.14
CA VAL A 27 18.89 -1.13 3.09
C VAL A 27 20.07 -0.26 2.70
N VAL A 28 20.29 -0.08 1.41
CA VAL A 28 21.43 0.68 0.85
C VAL A 28 20.97 1.70 -0.16
N SER A 29 21.78 2.74 -0.37
CA SER A 29 21.55 3.71 -1.45
C SER A 29 22.14 3.19 -2.74
N GLY A 30 21.31 3.07 -3.77
CA GLY A 30 21.73 2.79 -5.14
C GLY A 30 22.05 4.04 -5.94
N ALA A 31 22.24 3.89 -7.24
CA ALA A 31 22.50 5.01 -8.15
C ALA A 31 21.33 6.01 -8.13
N GLY A 32 21.65 7.31 -8.11
CA GLY A 32 20.63 8.36 -8.07
C GLY A 32 19.77 8.39 -6.80
N ASP A 33 20.36 7.93 -5.70
CA ASP A 33 19.71 7.90 -4.38
C ASP A 33 18.47 6.97 -4.31
N GLU A 34 18.48 5.92 -5.14
CA GLU A 34 17.45 4.90 -5.10
C GLU A 34 17.61 4.01 -3.86
N ILE A 35 16.47 3.56 -3.32
CA ILE A 35 16.46 2.58 -2.24
C ILE A 35 16.69 1.18 -2.82
N LYS A 36 17.63 0.43 -2.24
CA LYS A 36 17.85 -0.98 -2.51
C LYS A 36 17.88 -1.77 -1.20
N VAL A 37 17.34 -2.97 -1.24
CA VAL A 37 17.41 -3.93 -0.12
C VAL A 37 18.40 -5.02 -0.49
N ASP A 38 19.44 -5.18 0.32
CA ASP A 38 20.42 -6.23 0.15
C ASP A 38 19.90 -7.55 0.76
N ILE A 39 19.70 -8.53 -0.08
CA ILE A 39 19.32 -9.89 0.31
C ILE A 39 20.40 -10.85 -0.14
N ARG A 40 21.27 -11.25 0.79
CA ARG A 40 22.37 -12.20 0.53
C ARG A 40 23.32 -11.74 -0.58
N GLY A 41 23.64 -10.46 -0.62
CA GLY A 41 24.55 -9.87 -1.61
C GLY A 41 23.92 -9.57 -2.97
N LYS A 42 22.60 -9.71 -3.09
CA LYS A 42 21.84 -9.25 -4.25
C LYS A 42 20.90 -8.11 -3.85
N GLU A 43 20.94 -7.05 -4.62
CA GLU A 43 20.15 -5.85 -4.37
C GLU A 43 18.81 -5.90 -5.12
N TYR A 44 17.75 -5.54 -4.42
CA TYR A 44 16.38 -5.46 -4.94
C TYR A 44 15.79 -4.09 -4.66
N SER A 45 15.07 -3.55 -5.61
CA SER A 45 14.25 -2.36 -5.39
C SER A 45 13.01 -2.69 -4.55
N PRO A 46 12.38 -1.70 -3.88
CA PRO A 46 11.09 -1.89 -3.21
C PRO A 46 10.01 -2.41 -4.15
N GLN A 47 10.03 -1.99 -5.42
CA GLN A 47 9.11 -2.45 -6.45
C GLN A 47 9.27 -3.94 -6.75
N GLU A 48 10.50 -4.43 -6.86
CA GLU A 48 10.78 -5.86 -7.09
C GLU A 48 10.31 -6.72 -5.91
N ILE A 49 10.53 -6.26 -4.67
CA ILE A 49 10.07 -6.98 -3.48
C ILE A 49 8.54 -6.98 -3.40
N SER A 50 7.90 -5.83 -3.67
CA SER A 50 6.45 -5.73 -3.72
C SER A 50 5.86 -6.60 -4.83
N ALA A 51 6.54 -6.72 -5.97
CA ALA A 51 6.14 -7.60 -7.06
C ALA A 51 6.11 -9.07 -6.64
N ILE A 52 7.02 -9.52 -5.78
CA ILE A 52 6.99 -10.90 -5.25
C ILE A 52 5.70 -11.15 -4.45
N ILE A 53 5.26 -10.16 -3.66
CA ILE A 53 3.99 -10.24 -2.92
C ILE A 53 2.81 -10.29 -3.90
N LEU A 54 2.80 -9.42 -4.92
CA LEU A 54 1.75 -9.39 -5.93
C LEU A 54 1.71 -10.69 -6.75
N GLN A 55 2.86 -11.28 -7.08
CA GLN A 55 2.94 -12.60 -7.72
C GLN A 55 2.30 -13.69 -6.85
N LYS A 56 2.53 -13.64 -5.52
CA LYS A 56 1.88 -14.56 -4.59
C LYS A 56 0.36 -14.38 -4.59
N MET A 57 -0.12 -13.13 -4.60
CA MET A 57 -1.57 -12.83 -4.68
C MET A 57 -2.16 -13.32 -5.98
N LYS A 58 -1.50 -13.03 -7.12
CA LYS A 58 -1.87 -13.52 -8.44
C LYS A 58 -2.01 -15.03 -8.43
N LYS A 59 -0.97 -15.74 -8.00
CA LYS A 59 -1.00 -17.21 -7.94
C LYS A 59 -2.14 -17.73 -7.06
N THR A 60 -2.37 -17.10 -5.91
CA THR A 60 -3.47 -17.51 -5.02
C THR A 60 -4.84 -17.34 -5.69
N ALA A 61 -5.04 -16.26 -6.45
CA ALA A 61 -6.26 -16.05 -7.23
C ALA A 61 -6.40 -17.08 -8.36
N GLU A 62 -5.33 -17.35 -9.09
CA GLU A 62 -5.30 -18.36 -10.17
C GLU A 62 -5.58 -19.76 -9.63
N ASP A 63 -5.00 -20.14 -8.49
CA ASP A 63 -5.25 -21.42 -7.84
C ASP A 63 -6.72 -21.58 -7.40
N TYR A 64 -7.37 -20.48 -6.99
CA TYR A 64 -8.78 -20.48 -6.60
C TYR A 64 -9.74 -20.49 -7.80
N LEU A 65 -9.46 -19.68 -8.81
CA LEU A 65 -10.33 -19.50 -9.98
C LEU A 65 -10.15 -20.64 -11.02
N GLY A 66 -8.99 -21.30 -11.03
CA GLY A 66 -8.64 -22.31 -12.04
C GLY A 66 -8.29 -21.72 -13.42
N GLU A 67 -8.05 -20.41 -13.48
CA GLU A 67 -7.72 -19.71 -14.73
C GLU A 67 -6.64 -18.65 -14.50
N SER A 68 -6.02 -18.16 -15.59
CA SER A 68 -4.99 -17.12 -15.53
C SER A 68 -5.57 -15.76 -15.14
N VAL A 69 -4.89 -15.10 -14.20
CA VAL A 69 -5.19 -13.72 -13.81
C VAL A 69 -4.17 -12.78 -14.45
N THR A 70 -4.63 -11.95 -15.37
CA THR A 70 -3.76 -11.06 -16.16
C THR A 70 -3.91 -9.59 -15.81
N GLU A 71 -4.99 -9.20 -15.17
CA GLU A 71 -5.35 -7.81 -14.86
C GLU A 71 -5.55 -7.61 -13.36
N ALA A 72 -5.28 -6.39 -12.88
CA ALA A 72 -5.51 -6.03 -11.49
C ALA A 72 -5.91 -4.57 -11.31
N VAL A 73 -6.68 -4.32 -10.26
CA VAL A 73 -6.81 -3.02 -9.61
C VAL A 73 -6.03 -3.10 -8.30
N ILE A 74 -5.13 -2.14 -8.07
CA ILE A 74 -4.29 -2.11 -6.88
C ILE A 74 -4.62 -0.87 -6.06
N THR A 75 -4.71 -1.03 -4.74
CA THR A 75 -5.01 0.07 -3.84
C THR A 75 -3.74 0.67 -3.24
N VAL A 76 -3.80 1.96 -2.95
CA VAL A 76 -2.76 2.73 -2.27
C VAL A 76 -3.39 3.67 -1.24
N PRO A 77 -2.65 4.07 -0.19
CA PRO A 77 -3.10 5.12 0.71
C PRO A 77 -3.47 6.40 -0.04
N ALA A 78 -4.47 7.13 0.46
CA ALA A 78 -4.93 8.36 -0.19
C ALA A 78 -3.84 9.44 -0.26
N TYR A 79 -2.90 9.46 0.70
CA TYR A 79 -1.79 10.41 0.76
C TYR A 79 -0.58 10.03 -0.11
N PHE A 80 -0.57 8.85 -0.76
CA PHE A 80 0.53 8.50 -1.68
C PHE A 80 0.64 9.53 -2.80
N ASN A 81 1.85 10.04 -3.00
CA ASN A 81 2.18 10.92 -4.11
C ASN A 81 2.31 10.14 -5.44
N ASP A 82 2.49 10.87 -6.53
CA ASP A 82 2.57 10.28 -7.88
C ASP A 82 3.73 9.29 -8.03
N ALA A 83 4.89 9.57 -7.41
CA ALA A 83 6.04 8.67 -7.45
C ALA A 83 5.73 7.33 -6.75
N GLN A 84 5.05 7.36 -5.61
CA GLN A 84 4.64 6.17 -4.87
C GLN A 84 3.55 5.37 -5.62
N ARG A 85 2.61 6.06 -6.25
CA ARG A 85 1.58 5.45 -7.11
C ARG A 85 2.19 4.78 -8.33
N GLN A 86 3.14 5.47 -8.98
CA GLN A 86 3.85 4.91 -10.13
C GLN A 86 4.69 3.69 -9.73
N ALA A 87 5.42 3.76 -8.62
CA ALA A 87 6.19 2.63 -8.10
C ALA A 87 5.30 1.40 -7.81
N THR A 88 4.09 1.62 -7.28
CA THR A 88 3.12 0.55 -7.05
C THR A 88 2.61 -0.04 -8.36
N LYS A 89 2.35 0.80 -9.37
CA LYS A 89 1.98 0.34 -10.71
C LYS A 89 3.08 -0.48 -11.36
N ASP A 90 4.33 -0.05 -11.21
CA ASP A 90 5.49 -0.76 -11.75
C ASP A 90 5.70 -2.12 -11.06
N ALA A 91 5.48 -2.20 -9.73
CA ALA A 91 5.47 -3.48 -9.03
C ALA A 91 4.44 -4.47 -9.60
N GLY A 92 3.23 -3.98 -9.92
CA GLY A 92 2.21 -4.79 -10.60
C GLY A 92 2.67 -5.30 -11.96
N ARG A 93 3.30 -4.45 -12.75
CA ARG A 93 3.86 -4.85 -14.07
C ARG A 93 4.99 -5.88 -13.93
N ILE A 94 5.91 -5.69 -12.99
CA ILE A 94 6.97 -6.66 -12.68
C ILE A 94 6.38 -8.00 -12.26
N ALA A 95 5.24 -7.98 -11.56
CA ALA A 95 4.50 -9.18 -11.17
C ALA A 95 3.77 -9.88 -12.35
N GLY A 96 3.78 -9.30 -13.54
CA GLY A 96 3.10 -9.82 -14.72
C GLY A 96 1.59 -9.54 -14.74
N LEU A 97 1.20 -8.39 -14.17
CA LEU A 97 -0.17 -7.90 -14.14
C LEU A 97 -0.33 -6.63 -14.99
N ASP A 98 -1.40 -6.55 -15.79
CA ASP A 98 -1.84 -5.29 -16.37
C ASP A 98 -2.64 -4.51 -15.32
N VAL A 99 -2.02 -3.45 -14.78
CA VAL A 99 -2.64 -2.64 -13.73
C VAL A 99 -3.61 -1.64 -14.35
N LYS A 100 -4.89 -1.96 -14.30
CA LYS A 100 -5.96 -1.15 -14.90
C LYS A 100 -6.16 0.17 -14.16
N ARG A 101 -6.11 0.13 -12.83
CA ARG A 101 -6.26 1.32 -11.98
C ARG A 101 -5.44 1.22 -10.70
N ILE A 102 -5.00 2.38 -10.23
CA ILE A 102 -4.61 2.60 -8.84
C ILE A 102 -5.76 3.35 -8.18
N VAL A 103 -6.27 2.82 -7.07
CA VAL A 103 -7.43 3.35 -6.34
C VAL A 103 -7.01 3.67 -4.90
N ASN A 104 -7.56 4.71 -4.32
CA ASN A 104 -7.31 5.02 -2.91
C ASN A 104 -7.93 3.96 -2.00
N GLU A 105 -7.19 3.50 -1.00
CA GLU A 105 -7.64 2.50 -0.02
C GLU A 105 -8.99 2.87 0.64
N PRO A 106 -9.20 4.12 1.13
CA PRO A 106 -10.49 4.51 1.70
C PRO A 106 -11.63 4.49 0.69
N THR A 107 -11.37 4.81 -0.58
CA THR A 107 -12.39 4.70 -1.66
C THR A 107 -12.76 3.24 -1.90
N ALA A 108 -11.78 2.34 -1.94
CA ALA A 108 -12.03 0.92 -2.10
C ALA A 108 -12.81 0.32 -0.92
N ALA A 109 -12.49 0.75 0.31
CA ALA A 109 -13.22 0.33 1.51
C ALA A 109 -14.69 0.79 1.47
N ALA A 110 -14.95 2.05 1.08
CA ALA A 110 -16.30 2.58 0.93
C ALA A 110 -17.10 1.81 -0.13
N LEU A 111 -16.49 1.55 -1.28
CA LEU A 111 -17.10 0.74 -2.35
C LEU A 111 -17.42 -0.69 -1.90
N ALA A 112 -16.50 -1.33 -1.16
CA ALA A 112 -16.69 -2.69 -0.64
C ALA A 112 -17.82 -2.76 0.40
N TYR A 113 -17.96 -1.74 1.23
CA TYR A 113 -19.06 -1.63 2.20
C TYR A 113 -20.42 -1.46 1.52
N GLY A 114 -20.46 -0.96 0.29
CA GLY A 114 -21.67 -0.85 -0.52
C GLY A 114 -22.17 0.57 -0.72
N PHE A 115 -21.41 1.57 -0.29
CA PHE A 115 -21.72 2.95 -0.64
C PHE A 115 -21.76 3.14 -2.16
N GLY A 116 -22.69 3.96 -2.65
CA GLY A 116 -22.87 4.24 -4.09
C GLY A 116 -23.63 3.16 -4.85
N LYS A 117 -24.13 2.11 -4.20
CA LYS A 117 -24.99 1.07 -4.84
C LYS A 117 -26.48 1.43 -4.85
N ASP A 118 -26.91 2.25 -3.91
CA ASP A 118 -28.27 2.75 -3.87
C ASP A 118 -28.46 3.92 -4.82
N LYS A 119 -29.44 3.81 -5.70
CA LYS A 119 -29.76 4.83 -6.73
C LYS A 119 -30.41 6.13 -6.16
N ASN A 120 -30.40 6.30 -4.86
CA ASN A 120 -30.85 7.54 -4.24
C ASN A 120 -29.63 8.48 -4.19
N ASP A 121 -29.59 9.45 -5.08
CA ASP A 121 -28.60 10.53 -5.21
C ASP A 121 -28.54 11.43 -3.95
N LYS A 122 -28.27 10.84 -2.80
CA LYS A 122 -28.03 11.59 -1.58
C LYS A 122 -26.55 11.83 -1.44
N GLU A 123 -26.19 13.08 -1.27
CA GLU A 123 -24.85 13.45 -0.80
C GLU A 123 -24.63 12.85 0.60
N GLU A 124 -23.59 12.05 0.75
CA GLU A 124 -23.22 11.45 2.02
C GLU A 124 -21.77 11.79 2.36
N THR A 125 -21.54 12.16 3.61
CA THR A 125 -20.19 12.31 4.14
C THR A 125 -19.89 11.10 5.01
N ILE A 126 -18.81 10.39 4.68
CA ILE A 126 -18.40 9.18 5.38
C ILE A 126 -16.98 9.32 5.93
N ALA A 127 -16.73 8.67 7.06
CA ALA A 127 -15.38 8.52 7.62
C ALA A 127 -14.94 7.08 7.44
N VAL A 128 -13.75 6.89 6.88
CA VAL A 128 -13.09 5.59 6.81
C VAL A 128 -11.95 5.60 7.82
N TYR A 129 -12.05 4.71 8.80
CA TYR A 129 -11.05 4.50 9.85
C TYR A 129 -10.32 3.19 9.55
N ASP A 130 -9.06 3.28 9.16
CA ASP A 130 -8.20 2.14 8.81
C ASP A 130 -7.03 2.06 9.80
N PHE A 131 -7.08 1.09 10.71
CA PHE A 131 -6.02 0.80 11.67
C PHE A 131 -5.42 -0.56 11.34
N GLY A 132 -4.33 -0.53 10.58
CA GLY A 132 -3.64 -1.71 10.09
C GLY A 132 -2.52 -2.22 10.99
N GLY A 133 -1.71 -3.13 10.49
CA GLY A 133 -0.54 -3.65 11.19
C GLY A 133 0.61 -2.64 11.30
N GLY A 134 0.80 -1.79 10.31
CA GLY A 134 1.93 -0.85 10.23
C GLY A 134 1.56 0.61 10.12
N THR A 135 0.31 0.95 9.77
CA THR A 135 -0.15 2.33 9.59
C THR A 135 -1.55 2.51 10.19
N PHE A 136 -1.83 3.74 10.56
CA PHE A 136 -3.15 4.23 10.91
C PHE A 136 -3.55 5.32 9.92
N ASP A 137 -4.70 5.19 9.31
CA ASP A 137 -5.24 6.12 8.34
C ASP A 137 -6.71 6.46 8.66
N ILE A 138 -7.05 7.72 8.61
CA ILE A 138 -8.42 8.21 8.68
C ILE A 138 -8.69 9.15 7.53
N SER A 139 -9.79 8.91 6.81
CA SER A 139 -10.16 9.70 5.64
C SER A 139 -11.63 10.09 5.71
N ILE A 140 -11.91 11.33 5.34
CA ILE A 140 -13.26 11.83 5.16
C ILE A 140 -13.53 11.90 3.66
N LEU A 141 -14.58 11.24 3.23
CA LEU A 141 -15.02 11.19 1.85
C LEU A 141 -16.41 11.80 1.73
N GLU A 142 -16.63 12.51 0.63
CA GLU A 142 -17.97 12.85 0.15
C GLU A 142 -18.34 11.95 -1.01
N LEU A 143 -19.57 11.46 -0.97
CA LEU A 143 -20.19 10.69 -2.01
C LEU A 143 -21.34 11.50 -2.60
N GLY A 144 -21.30 11.78 -3.90
CA GLY A 144 -22.37 12.44 -4.63
C GLY A 144 -22.32 12.02 -6.10
N ASP A 145 -23.47 11.84 -6.74
CA ASP A 145 -23.60 11.47 -8.16
C ASP A 145 -22.75 10.25 -8.58
N GLY A 146 -22.54 9.30 -7.66
CA GLY A 146 -21.69 8.10 -7.90
C GLY A 146 -20.19 8.38 -7.91
N VAL A 147 -19.76 9.58 -7.50
CA VAL A 147 -18.36 9.98 -7.38
C VAL A 147 -17.94 9.99 -5.92
N PHE A 148 -16.75 9.41 -5.63
CA PHE A 148 -16.11 9.48 -4.32
C PHE A 148 -15.02 10.55 -4.36
N GLU A 149 -15.15 11.57 -3.53
CA GLU A 149 -14.15 12.60 -3.35
C GLU A 149 -13.52 12.48 -1.96
N VAL A 150 -12.19 12.35 -1.89
CA VAL A 150 -11.47 12.40 -0.61
C VAL A 150 -11.29 13.87 -0.22
N LYS A 151 -12.02 14.32 0.79
CA LYS A 151 -11.99 15.71 1.29
C LYS A 151 -10.80 15.97 2.19
N SER A 152 -10.48 15.01 3.03
CA SER A 152 -9.31 15.08 3.89
C SER A 152 -8.83 13.67 4.25
N THR A 153 -7.53 13.55 4.45
CA THR A 153 -6.91 12.34 4.99
C THR A 153 -5.83 12.74 5.97
N ASN A 154 -5.70 11.97 7.03
CA ASN A 154 -4.64 12.10 8.00
C ASN A 154 -4.34 10.72 8.59
N GLY A 155 -3.27 10.59 9.34
CA GLY A 155 -2.91 9.33 9.96
C GLY A 155 -1.49 9.35 10.47
N ASP A 156 -1.00 8.15 10.81
CA ASP A 156 0.37 7.95 11.24
C ASP A 156 0.94 6.73 10.50
N THR A 157 1.95 6.96 9.69
CA THR A 157 2.63 5.92 8.89
C THR A 157 3.49 4.98 9.73
N HIS A 158 3.62 5.24 11.03
CA HIS A 158 4.43 4.48 11.97
C HIS A 158 3.61 3.96 13.17
N LEU A 159 2.28 4.01 13.08
CA LEU A 159 1.37 3.52 14.11
C LEU A 159 0.51 2.37 13.56
N GLY A 160 0.58 1.22 14.21
CA GLY A 160 -0.20 0.04 13.86
C GLY A 160 -0.01 -1.09 14.85
N GLY A 161 -0.51 -2.27 14.53
CA GLY A 161 -0.39 -3.47 15.35
C GLY A 161 1.05 -3.82 15.71
N ASP A 162 2.01 -3.62 14.79
CA ASP A 162 3.44 -3.85 15.04
C ASP A 162 3.98 -3.02 16.22
N ASN A 163 3.46 -1.80 16.42
CA ASN A 163 3.86 -0.94 17.55
C ASN A 163 3.28 -1.46 18.86
N ILE A 164 2.06 -1.99 18.84
CA ILE A 164 1.43 -2.62 20.01
C ILE A 164 2.21 -3.86 20.40
N ASP A 165 2.57 -4.70 19.43
CA ASP A 165 3.39 -5.90 19.65
C ASP A 165 4.75 -5.53 20.25
N GLN A 166 5.40 -4.44 19.77
CA GLN A 166 6.67 -3.98 20.31
C GLN A 166 6.56 -3.55 21.78
N VAL A 167 5.49 -2.83 22.15
CA VAL A 167 5.25 -2.46 23.56
C VAL A 167 5.11 -3.69 24.47
N ILE A 168 4.48 -4.76 23.97
CA ILE A 168 4.35 -6.02 24.69
C ILE A 168 5.71 -6.71 24.82
N ILE A 169 6.49 -6.75 23.75
CA ILE A 169 7.85 -7.33 23.73
C ILE A 169 8.74 -6.60 24.73
N ASP A 170 8.72 -5.27 24.73
CA ASP A 170 9.55 -4.44 25.62
C ASP A 170 9.15 -4.59 27.11
N TRP A 171 7.89 -4.93 27.35
CA TRP A 171 7.38 -5.19 28.71
C TRP A 171 7.78 -6.58 29.23
N MET A 172 7.97 -7.56 28.38
CA MET A 172 8.34 -8.96 28.74
C MET A 172 9.81 -9.10 29.17
#